data_357dec1e5b02631cb7b4d2c6b43c874c
#
_entry.id   357dec1e5b02631cb7b4d2c6b43c874c
#
_cell.length_a   1.000
_cell.length_b   1.000
_cell.length_c   1.000
_cell.angle_alpha   90.00
_cell.angle_beta   90.00
_cell.angle_gamma   90.00
#
_symmetry.space_group_name_H-M   'P 1'
#
loop_
_entity.id
_entity.type
_entity.pdbx_description
1 polymer ?
#
loop_
_entity_poly.entity_id
_entity_poly.type
_entity_poly.pdbx_seq_one_letter_code
_entity_poly.pdbx_strand_id
1 'polypeptide(L)'
;LLKAVIGEYGKIIVLTVIACILILFMFGGGGEGLEEILKSTGPKATVGHGDSHELADDIASRNIPVLAVTTKKLKKGMKYNLLHAEAFGIQAENEDGDVLPVSVTKIIAPLEEDITATADPQNFIPTQSGIYKIRYSTEENYLGSIKRNEKEYRFVAD
;
A
#
# COMPACT_ATOMS: atom_id res chain seq x y z
N LEU A 1 50.67 49.22 -36.70
CA LEU A 1 50.40 47.79 -36.90
C LEU A 1 49.46 47.22 -35.79
N LEU A 2 49.78 47.39 -34.52
CA LEU A 2 48.99 46.84 -33.42
C LEU A 2 47.52 47.35 -33.35
N LYS A 3 47.31 48.67 -33.60
CA LYS A 3 45.95 49.27 -33.66
C LYS A 3 45.08 48.76 -34.81
N ALA A 4 45.66 48.40 -35.96
CA ALA A 4 44.92 47.85 -37.09
C ALA A 4 44.49 46.42 -36.81
N VAL A 5 45.35 45.61 -36.20
CA VAL A 5 45.03 44.23 -35.80
C VAL A 5 43.95 44.20 -34.71
N ILE A 6 44.01 45.06 -33.73
CA ILE A 6 43.00 45.13 -32.66
C ILE A 6 41.63 45.61 -33.21
N GLY A 7 41.61 46.50 -34.21
CA GLY A 7 40.38 47.00 -34.82
C GLY A 7 39.64 45.95 -35.66
N GLU A 8 40.40 45.13 -36.38
CA GLU A 8 39.86 44.17 -37.33
C GLU A 8 39.57 42.80 -36.72
N TYR A 9 40.44 42.37 -35.81
CA TYR A 9 40.35 41.06 -35.15
C TYR A 9 40.01 41.13 -33.66
N GLY A 10 39.87 42.33 -33.09
CA GLY A 10 39.66 42.52 -31.65
C GLY A 10 38.41 41.76 -31.13
N LYS A 11 37.33 41.77 -31.90
CA LYS A 11 36.12 41.04 -31.54
C LYS A 11 36.32 39.51 -31.50
N ILE A 12 37.07 38.99 -32.45
CA ILE A 12 37.39 37.55 -32.57
C ILE A 12 38.28 37.12 -31.41
N ILE A 13 39.30 37.92 -31.11
CA ILE A 13 40.24 37.65 -30.00
C ILE A 13 39.49 37.62 -28.66
N VAL A 14 38.60 38.60 -28.40
CA VAL A 14 37.81 38.67 -27.17
C VAL A 14 36.89 37.46 -27.10
N LEU A 15 36.22 37.10 -28.18
CA LEU A 15 35.28 35.96 -28.22
C LEU A 15 36.03 34.63 -27.98
N THR A 16 37.24 34.46 -28.55
CA THR A 16 38.07 33.28 -28.33
C THR A 16 38.54 33.18 -26.87
N VAL A 17 38.94 34.29 -26.25
CA VAL A 17 39.33 34.32 -24.82
C VAL A 17 38.16 33.94 -23.91
N ILE A 18 36.97 34.48 -24.20
CA ILE A 18 35.76 34.12 -23.44
C ILE A 18 35.43 32.64 -23.60
N ALA A 19 35.50 32.12 -24.82
CA ALA A 19 35.27 30.69 -25.10
C ALA A 19 36.30 29.81 -24.35
N CYS A 20 37.55 30.15 -24.34
CA CYS A 20 38.60 29.44 -23.60
C CYS A 20 38.33 29.47 -22.08
N ILE A 21 37.91 30.60 -21.54
CA ILE A 21 37.57 30.73 -20.12
C ILE A 21 36.35 29.84 -19.76
N LEU A 22 35.35 29.82 -20.64
CA LEU A 22 34.16 28.96 -20.43
C LEU A 22 34.54 27.49 -20.49
N ILE A 23 35.39 27.09 -21.43
CA ILE A 23 35.85 25.69 -21.55
C ILE A 23 36.70 25.32 -20.31
N LEU A 24 37.60 26.20 -19.85
CA LEU A 24 38.35 25.98 -18.62
C LEU A 24 37.46 25.91 -17.40
N PHE A 25 36.38 26.66 -17.37
CA PHE A 25 35.42 26.63 -16.25
C PHE A 25 34.58 25.32 -16.31
N MET A 26 34.20 24.85 -17.49
CA MET A 26 33.42 23.61 -17.63
C MET A 26 34.29 22.35 -17.48
N PHE A 27 35.53 22.37 -17.95
CA PHE A 27 36.39 21.17 -18.07
C PHE A 27 37.72 21.31 -17.35
N GLY A 28 37.99 22.46 -16.72
CA GLY A 28 39.24 22.72 -16.03
C GLY A 28 39.46 21.78 -14.84
N GLY A 29 40.49 20.94 -14.97
CA GLY A 29 40.84 19.89 -14.00
C GLY A 29 41.43 20.38 -12.69
N GLY A 30 40.96 21.49 -12.14
CA GLY A 30 41.44 22.11 -10.90
C GLY A 30 40.48 21.99 -9.70
N GLY A 31 39.65 20.98 -9.64
CA GLY A 31 38.84 20.71 -8.43
C GLY A 31 37.61 21.61 -8.20
N GLU A 32 37.45 22.66 -8.99
CA GLU A 32 36.34 23.62 -8.85
C GLU A 32 35.47 23.72 -10.13
N GLY A 33 35.53 22.72 -10.99
CA GLY A 33 34.72 22.65 -12.22
C GLY A 33 33.26 22.42 -11.92
N LEU A 34 32.41 22.72 -12.90
CA LEU A 34 30.95 22.55 -12.83
C LEU A 34 30.54 21.15 -12.40
N GLU A 35 31.36 20.14 -12.70
CA GLU A 35 31.15 18.75 -12.33
C GLU A 35 31.21 18.53 -10.81
N GLU A 36 32.11 19.22 -10.12
CA GLU A 36 32.24 19.12 -8.66
C GLU A 36 31.14 19.92 -7.93
N ILE A 37 30.75 21.05 -8.50
CA ILE A 37 29.61 21.84 -8.02
C ILE A 37 28.32 21.02 -8.19
N LEU A 38 28.13 20.33 -9.32
CA LEU A 38 26.99 19.44 -9.56
C LEU A 38 27.02 18.21 -8.63
N LYS A 39 28.18 17.66 -8.35
CA LYS A 39 28.37 16.56 -7.40
C LYS A 39 28.12 16.99 -5.95
N SER A 40 28.47 18.24 -5.60
CA SER A 40 28.33 18.76 -4.23
C SER A 40 26.94 19.33 -3.94
N THR A 41 26.25 19.86 -4.96
CA THR A 41 24.88 20.42 -4.85
C THR A 41 23.79 19.46 -5.30
N GLY A 42 24.15 18.36 -5.96
CA GLY A 42 23.19 17.29 -6.23
C GLY A 42 22.60 16.77 -4.89
N PRO A 43 21.32 16.45 -4.82
CA PRO A 43 20.80 15.78 -3.65
C PRO A 43 21.67 14.55 -3.42
N LYS A 44 22.41 14.53 -2.32
CA LYS A 44 23.09 13.31 -1.88
C LYS A 44 21.98 12.30 -1.70
N ALA A 45 21.85 11.40 -2.64
CA ALA A 45 21.03 10.21 -2.42
C ALA A 45 21.69 9.40 -1.29
N THR A 46 21.47 9.86 -0.06
CA THR A 46 21.76 9.12 1.17
C THR A 46 20.66 8.08 1.36
N VAL A 47 20.29 7.40 0.32
CA VAL A 47 19.35 6.31 0.45
C VAL A 47 20.15 5.05 0.15
N GLY A 48 20.45 4.34 1.20
CA GLY A 48 20.69 2.93 1.07
C GLY A 48 19.42 2.32 0.47
N HIS A 49 19.32 2.29 -0.85
CA HIS A 49 18.17 1.68 -1.54
C HIS A 49 18.07 0.17 -1.31
N GLY A 50 19.05 -0.44 -0.63
CA GLY A 50 18.99 -1.81 -0.19
C GLY A 50 17.79 -2.07 0.73
N ASP A 51 17.69 -1.30 1.80
CA ASP A 51 16.68 -1.49 2.84
C ASP A 51 15.25 -1.22 2.33
N SER A 52 15.09 -0.27 1.40
CA SER A 52 13.78 0.05 0.82
C SER A 52 13.31 -1.00 -0.18
N HIS A 53 14.21 -1.70 -0.86
CA HIS A 53 13.88 -2.77 -1.78
C HIS A 53 13.48 -4.04 -1.01
N GLU A 54 14.26 -4.40 0.01
CA GLU A 54 13.94 -5.52 0.90
C GLU A 54 12.59 -5.31 1.58
N LEU A 55 12.31 -4.11 2.09
CA LEU A 55 11.03 -3.77 2.69
C LEU A 55 9.86 -3.85 1.69
N ALA A 56 10.07 -3.41 0.44
CA ALA A 56 9.05 -3.49 -0.59
C ALA A 56 8.76 -4.94 -1.00
N ASP A 57 9.80 -5.78 -1.07
CA ASP A 57 9.66 -7.21 -1.36
C ASP A 57 8.97 -7.94 -0.20
N ASP A 58 9.28 -7.60 1.04
CA ASP A 58 8.65 -8.16 2.23
C ASP A 58 7.14 -7.82 2.26
N ILE A 59 6.78 -6.56 2.01
CA ILE A 59 5.38 -6.15 1.89
C ILE A 59 4.67 -6.87 0.73
N ALA A 60 5.35 -7.04 -0.41
CA ALA A 60 4.77 -7.66 -1.59
C ALA A 60 4.54 -9.16 -1.43
N SER A 61 5.50 -9.85 -0.80
CA SER A 61 5.46 -11.30 -0.57
C SER A 61 4.56 -11.72 0.57
N ARG A 62 4.20 -10.81 1.48
CA ARG A 62 3.33 -11.09 2.63
C ARG A 62 2.01 -11.69 2.18
N ASN A 63 1.62 -12.79 2.79
CA ASN A 63 0.37 -13.47 2.51
C ASN A 63 -0.85 -12.68 3.02
N ILE A 64 -1.99 -12.93 2.40
CA ILE A 64 -3.27 -12.43 2.92
C ILE A 64 -3.63 -13.17 4.22
N PRO A 65 -4.28 -12.50 5.20
CA PRO A 65 -4.69 -13.15 6.44
C PRO A 65 -5.55 -14.39 6.21
N VAL A 66 -5.40 -15.37 7.09
CA VAL A 66 -6.29 -16.54 7.11
C VAL A 66 -7.63 -16.13 7.73
N LEU A 67 -8.74 -16.58 7.14
CA LEU A 67 -10.08 -16.40 7.70
C LEU A 67 -10.85 -17.70 7.57
N ALA A 68 -11.28 -18.25 8.69
CA ALA A 68 -12.13 -19.43 8.76
C ALA A 68 -13.29 -19.21 9.74
N VAL A 69 -14.48 -19.70 9.38
CA VAL A 69 -15.68 -19.66 10.23
C VAL A 69 -16.39 -21.02 10.13
N THR A 70 -16.78 -21.57 11.27
CA THR A 70 -17.53 -22.79 11.32
C THR A 70 -19.03 -22.49 11.16
N THR A 71 -19.64 -23.01 10.12
CA THR A 71 -21.08 -22.86 9.91
C THR A 71 -21.87 -23.80 10.81
N LYS A 72 -22.95 -23.27 11.40
CA LYS A 72 -23.88 -24.04 12.21
C LYS A 72 -25.32 -23.71 11.86
N LYS A 73 -26.24 -24.56 12.28
CA LYS A 73 -27.68 -24.28 12.14
C LYS A 73 -28.08 -23.17 13.12
N LEU A 74 -28.88 -22.25 12.62
CA LEU A 74 -29.51 -21.19 13.40
C LEU A 74 -30.97 -21.55 13.62
N LYS A 75 -31.54 -21.12 14.74
CA LYS A 75 -32.98 -21.25 15.00
C LYS A 75 -33.64 -19.91 14.72
N LYS A 76 -34.73 -19.94 13.95
CA LYS A 76 -35.54 -18.76 13.70
C LYS A 76 -36.02 -18.12 15.00
N GLY A 77 -35.93 -16.80 15.11
CA GLY A 77 -36.34 -16.02 16.26
C GLY A 77 -35.36 -16.04 17.44
N MET A 78 -34.28 -16.80 17.38
CA MET A 78 -33.23 -16.77 18.40
C MET A 78 -32.15 -15.73 18.07
N LYS A 79 -31.63 -15.11 19.10
CA LYS A 79 -30.57 -14.10 19.00
C LYS A 79 -29.19 -14.77 18.95
N TYR A 80 -28.34 -14.29 18.05
CA TYR A 80 -26.96 -14.72 17.87
C TYR A 80 -26.01 -13.53 17.79
N ASN A 81 -24.83 -13.67 18.37
CA ASN A 81 -23.71 -12.78 18.08
C ASN A 81 -22.84 -13.47 17.02
N LEU A 82 -22.95 -13.02 15.78
CA LEU A 82 -22.20 -13.59 14.64
C LEU A 82 -20.70 -13.38 14.74
N LEU A 83 -20.23 -12.46 15.58
CA LEU A 83 -18.83 -12.16 15.82
C LEU A 83 -18.25 -12.90 17.04
N HIS A 84 -19.03 -13.77 17.69
CA HIS A 84 -18.55 -14.53 18.85
C HIS A 84 -17.65 -15.68 18.39
N ALA A 85 -16.34 -15.53 18.59
CA ALA A 85 -15.32 -16.42 18.03
C ALA A 85 -15.54 -17.89 18.43
N GLU A 86 -15.74 -18.17 19.73
CA GLU A 86 -15.94 -19.54 20.20
C GLU A 86 -17.24 -20.17 19.67
N ALA A 87 -18.32 -19.40 19.60
CA ALA A 87 -19.62 -19.90 19.17
C ALA A 87 -19.67 -20.25 17.70
N PHE A 88 -18.92 -19.54 16.87
CA PHE A 88 -18.87 -19.73 15.42
C PHE A 88 -17.52 -20.24 14.92
N GLY A 89 -16.61 -20.63 15.82
CA GLY A 89 -15.28 -21.13 15.46
C GLY A 89 -14.53 -20.18 14.52
N ILE A 90 -14.61 -18.87 14.83
CA ILE A 90 -13.97 -17.85 14.00
C ILE A 90 -12.48 -17.87 14.28
N GLN A 91 -11.69 -18.04 13.22
CA GLN A 91 -10.25 -17.96 13.25
C GLN A 91 -9.82 -16.95 12.20
N ALA A 92 -9.08 -15.93 12.63
CA ALA A 92 -8.51 -14.92 11.76
C ALA A 92 -7.10 -14.62 12.27
N GLU A 93 -6.11 -14.97 11.45
CA GLU A 93 -4.70 -14.88 11.84
C GLU A 93 -3.90 -14.31 10.66
N ASN A 94 -2.87 -13.53 10.98
CA ASN A 94 -1.90 -13.08 10.00
C ASN A 94 -0.82 -14.16 9.77
N GLU A 95 0.17 -13.84 8.95
CA GLU A 95 1.30 -14.75 8.65
C GLU A 95 2.17 -15.04 9.89
N ASP A 96 2.22 -14.12 10.84
CA ASP A 96 2.98 -14.26 12.09
C ASP A 96 2.21 -15.06 13.16
N GLY A 97 0.96 -15.40 12.91
CA GLY A 97 0.07 -16.10 13.85
C GLY A 97 -0.64 -15.17 14.83
N ASP A 98 -0.61 -13.86 14.61
CA ASP A 98 -1.35 -12.92 15.44
C ASP A 98 -2.84 -12.94 15.08
N VAL A 99 -3.68 -12.91 16.12
CA VAL A 99 -5.14 -12.89 15.94
C VAL A 99 -5.59 -11.52 15.44
N LEU A 100 -6.34 -11.53 14.35
CA LEU A 100 -6.86 -10.33 13.71
C LEU A 100 -8.34 -10.09 14.04
N PRO A 101 -8.80 -8.82 14.04
CA PRO A 101 -10.20 -8.50 14.19
C PRO A 101 -11.01 -8.97 12.98
N VAL A 102 -12.23 -9.44 13.26
CA VAL A 102 -13.18 -9.89 12.23
C VAL A 102 -14.41 -9.02 12.24
N SER A 103 -14.86 -8.66 11.06
CA SER A 103 -16.11 -7.91 10.83
C SER A 103 -17.04 -8.67 9.90
N VAL A 104 -18.34 -8.37 9.97
CA VAL A 104 -19.34 -8.83 9.02
C VAL A 104 -19.61 -7.69 8.04
N THR A 105 -19.32 -7.91 6.76
CA THR A 105 -19.45 -6.89 5.72
C THR A 105 -20.75 -7.01 4.94
N LYS A 106 -21.37 -8.20 4.92
CA LYS A 106 -22.62 -8.41 4.21
C LYS A 106 -23.45 -9.53 4.83
N ILE A 107 -24.78 -9.31 4.88
CA ILE A 107 -25.75 -10.32 5.31
C ILE A 107 -26.86 -10.36 4.27
N ILE A 108 -27.02 -11.53 3.62
CA ILE A 108 -28.08 -11.79 2.67
C ILE A 108 -29.03 -12.79 3.30
N ALA A 109 -30.29 -12.43 3.40
CA ALA A 109 -31.37 -13.29 3.88
C ALA A 109 -31.82 -14.30 2.81
N PRO A 110 -32.62 -15.31 3.16
CA PRO A 110 -33.30 -16.14 2.17
C PRO A 110 -34.02 -15.29 1.12
N LEU A 111 -34.13 -15.77 -0.11
CA LEU A 111 -34.68 -15.07 -1.28
C LEU A 111 -33.78 -13.93 -1.81
N GLU A 112 -32.48 -13.93 -1.47
CA GLU A 112 -31.46 -12.99 -1.94
C GLU A 112 -31.70 -11.54 -1.46
N GLU A 113 -32.42 -11.33 -0.39
CA GLU A 113 -32.64 -10.02 0.21
C GLU A 113 -31.40 -9.56 0.98
N ASP A 114 -30.84 -8.38 0.64
CA ASP A 114 -29.71 -7.77 1.36
C ASP A 114 -30.21 -7.02 2.58
N ILE A 115 -29.92 -7.56 3.77
CA ILE A 115 -30.33 -7.00 5.05
C ILE A 115 -29.15 -6.39 5.82
N THR A 116 -28.01 -6.18 5.18
CA THR A 116 -26.78 -5.67 5.83
C THR A 116 -27.01 -4.38 6.60
N ALA A 117 -27.78 -3.44 6.05
CA ALA A 117 -28.02 -2.13 6.67
C ALA A 117 -28.96 -2.19 7.90
N THR A 118 -29.78 -3.23 8.01
CA THR A 118 -30.80 -3.35 9.05
C THR A 118 -30.47 -4.42 10.10
N ALA A 119 -29.59 -5.35 9.76
CA ALA A 119 -29.19 -6.42 10.67
C ALA A 119 -27.97 -6.00 11.51
N ASP A 120 -28.08 -6.17 12.82
CA ASP A 120 -26.96 -6.03 13.74
C ASP A 120 -26.22 -7.37 13.86
N PRO A 121 -24.95 -7.47 13.44
CA PRO A 121 -24.18 -8.72 13.58
C PRO A 121 -24.00 -9.20 15.00
N GLN A 122 -24.00 -8.30 15.98
CA GLN A 122 -23.87 -8.67 17.41
C GLN A 122 -25.19 -9.15 18.01
N ASN A 123 -26.32 -8.79 17.40
CA ASN A 123 -27.67 -9.12 17.87
C ASN A 123 -28.53 -9.70 16.75
N PHE A 124 -27.94 -10.53 15.92
CA PHE A 124 -28.60 -11.08 14.74
C PHE A 124 -29.71 -12.05 15.13
N ILE A 125 -30.91 -11.84 14.56
CA ILE A 125 -32.06 -12.70 14.75
C ILE A 125 -32.57 -13.15 13.37
N PRO A 126 -32.46 -14.44 13.03
CA PRO A 126 -33.04 -14.95 11.78
C PRO A 126 -34.57 -14.83 11.83
N THR A 127 -35.15 -14.09 10.89
CA THR A 127 -36.61 -13.87 10.81
C THR A 127 -37.30 -14.85 9.87
N GLN A 128 -36.55 -15.46 8.96
CA GLN A 128 -37.03 -16.39 7.96
C GLN A 128 -36.29 -17.73 8.02
N SER A 129 -36.95 -18.82 7.69
CA SER A 129 -36.28 -20.10 7.49
C SER A 129 -35.64 -20.14 6.10
N GLY A 130 -34.45 -20.73 5.99
CA GLY A 130 -33.72 -20.82 4.76
C GLY A 130 -32.22 -20.56 4.91
N ILE A 131 -31.55 -20.21 3.82
CA ILE A 131 -30.09 -20.01 3.80
C ILE A 131 -29.78 -18.53 3.90
N TYR A 132 -29.06 -18.17 4.95
CA TYR A 132 -28.43 -16.86 5.10
C TYR A 132 -26.99 -16.92 4.60
N LYS A 133 -26.60 -15.98 3.75
CA LYS A 133 -25.21 -15.81 3.31
C LYS A 133 -24.59 -14.66 4.08
N ILE A 134 -23.56 -14.95 4.85
CA ILE A 134 -22.89 -13.95 5.70
C ILE A 134 -21.45 -13.85 5.24
N ARG A 135 -21.04 -12.64 4.89
CA ARG A 135 -19.67 -12.34 4.47
C ARG A 135 -18.91 -11.78 5.62
N TYR A 136 -17.85 -12.46 5.99
CA TYR A 136 -16.88 -12.02 6.98
C TYR A 136 -15.66 -11.42 6.29
N SER A 137 -15.06 -10.44 6.95
CA SER A 137 -13.82 -9.80 6.50
C SER A 137 -12.86 -9.68 7.67
N THR A 138 -11.60 -9.90 7.39
CA THR A 138 -10.48 -9.58 8.25
C THR A 138 -9.44 -8.82 7.47
N GLU A 139 -8.72 -7.93 8.12
CA GLU A 139 -7.65 -7.16 7.48
C GLU A 139 -6.46 -6.99 8.41
N GLU A 140 -5.30 -6.97 7.80
CA GLU A 140 -4.03 -6.67 8.41
C GLU A 140 -3.47 -5.39 7.79
N ASN A 141 -2.94 -4.50 8.63
CA ASN A 141 -2.13 -3.37 8.17
C ASN A 141 -0.66 -3.70 8.45
N TYR A 142 0.05 -4.17 7.42
CA TYR A 142 1.45 -4.47 7.51
C TYR A 142 2.27 -3.36 6.84
N LEU A 143 3.02 -2.60 7.63
CA LEU A 143 3.87 -1.48 7.20
C LEU A 143 3.16 -0.48 6.26
N GLY A 144 1.87 -0.19 6.53
CA GLY A 144 1.06 0.70 5.71
C GLY A 144 0.37 0.05 4.51
N SER A 145 0.64 -1.23 4.24
CA SER A 145 -0.07 -2.03 3.23
C SER A 145 -1.22 -2.80 3.87
N ILE A 146 -2.42 -2.64 3.32
CA ILE A 146 -3.60 -3.33 3.82
C ILE A 146 -3.80 -4.63 3.03
N LYS A 147 -3.70 -5.75 3.74
CA LYS A 147 -4.02 -7.08 3.22
C LYS A 147 -5.38 -7.50 3.78
N ARG A 148 -6.34 -7.82 2.91
CA ARG A 148 -7.71 -8.17 3.31
C ARG A 148 -8.07 -9.56 2.81
N ASN A 149 -8.81 -10.30 3.64
CA ASN A 149 -9.46 -11.53 3.25
C ASN A 149 -10.97 -11.45 3.54
N GLU A 150 -11.78 -11.72 2.52
CA GLU A 150 -13.23 -11.77 2.65
C GLU A 150 -13.73 -13.14 2.19
N LYS A 151 -14.59 -13.75 3.00
CA LYS A 151 -15.21 -15.03 2.68
C LYS A 151 -16.70 -15.03 3.02
N GLU A 152 -17.49 -15.63 2.16
CA GLU A 152 -18.92 -15.85 2.36
C GLU A 152 -19.18 -17.25 2.90
N TYR A 153 -19.97 -17.31 3.97
CA TYR A 153 -20.39 -18.54 4.62
C TYR A 153 -21.91 -18.65 4.60
N ARG A 154 -22.41 -19.88 4.47
CA ARG A 154 -23.83 -20.16 4.40
C ARG A 154 -24.33 -20.79 5.70
N PHE A 155 -25.31 -20.18 6.31
CA PHE A 155 -25.94 -20.61 7.55
C PHE A 155 -27.39 -21.00 7.25
N VAL A 156 -27.80 -22.18 7.70
CA VAL A 156 -29.20 -22.66 7.56
C VAL A 156 -29.94 -22.22 8.80
N ALA A 157 -31.06 -21.53 8.61
CA ALA A 157 -32.03 -21.21 9.66
C ALA A 157 -33.30 -22.06 9.52
N ASP A 158 -33.77 -22.69 10.60
CA ASP A 158 -34.96 -23.51 10.69
C ASP A 158 -35.83 -23.16 11.90
#